data_ddf21139373c7baf697a1a1d3470897a
#
_entry.id   ddf21139373c7baf697a1a1d3470897a
#
_cell.length_a   1.000
_cell.length_b   1.000
_cell.length_c   1.000
_cell.angle_alpha   90.00
_cell.angle_beta   90.00
_cell.angle_gamma   90.00
#
_symmetry.space_group_name_H-M   'P 1'
#
loop_
_entity.id
_entity.type
_entity.pdbx_description
1 polymer ?
#
loop_
_entity_poly.entity_id
_entity_poly.type
_entity_poly.pdbx_seq_one_letter_code
_entity_poly.pdbx_strand_id
1 'polypeptide(L)'
;TQLDMEMSFMDQEEILTLVEQMVHYIFKETLGHDVKLPIHRMTWDYAMENYGSDKPDLRFDMKFTDVTELVKDTDFKVFRSVIDNGGQVKAINVKGDADIPRRELDGLVEYVSHYGAKGLAWTKLNQDGSSSSSYEKFLKEEEAAGVRSALEAENGDLLFLVASDKPQVVFDTLG
;
A
#
# COMPACT_ATOMS: atom_id res chain seq x y z
N THR A 1 10.08 -27.44 -11.07
CA THR A 1 9.93 -28.52 -10.08
C THR A 1 8.82 -28.14 -9.13
N GLN A 2 7.91 -29.08 -8.87
CA GLN A 2 6.80 -28.92 -7.91
C GLN A 2 6.96 -29.97 -6.80
N LEU A 3 6.47 -29.62 -5.63
CA LEU A 3 6.21 -30.56 -4.56
C LEU A 3 4.69 -30.59 -4.37
N ASP A 4 4.08 -31.71 -4.69
CA ASP A 4 2.63 -31.93 -4.59
C ASP A 4 2.37 -32.86 -3.41
N MET A 5 1.42 -32.51 -2.55
CA MET A 5 1.10 -33.28 -1.35
C MET A 5 -0.40 -33.47 -1.23
N GLU A 6 -0.84 -34.70 -1.19
CA GLU A 6 -2.23 -35.06 -0.91
C GLU A 6 -2.31 -35.79 0.43
N MET A 7 -3.21 -35.37 1.30
CA MET A 7 -3.34 -35.90 2.64
C MET A 7 -4.80 -36.17 2.98
N SER A 8 -5.05 -37.21 3.75
CA SER A 8 -6.39 -37.61 4.22
C SER A 8 -6.53 -37.38 5.71
N PHE A 9 -7.75 -37.12 6.16
CA PHE A 9 -8.10 -36.99 7.59
C PHE A 9 -7.37 -35.87 8.34
N MET A 10 -7.02 -34.79 7.63
CA MET A 10 -6.36 -33.59 8.18
C MET A 10 -7.28 -32.37 8.05
N ASP A 11 -7.20 -31.50 9.05
CA ASP A 11 -7.82 -30.17 8.96
C ASP A 11 -6.87 -29.11 8.39
N GLN A 12 -7.38 -27.92 8.19
CA GLN A 12 -6.60 -26.81 7.63
C GLN A 12 -5.39 -26.46 8.49
N GLU A 13 -5.51 -26.48 9.82
CA GLU A 13 -4.43 -26.10 10.73
C GLU A 13 -3.30 -27.11 10.73
N GLU A 14 -3.63 -28.39 10.62
CA GLU A 14 -2.63 -29.47 10.52
C GLU A 14 -1.84 -29.36 9.22
N ILE A 15 -2.51 -29.05 8.08
CA ILE A 15 -1.83 -28.84 6.80
C ILE A 15 -0.92 -27.61 6.85
N LEU A 16 -1.42 -26.49 7.37
CA LEU A 16 -0.63 -25.25 7.49
C LEU A 16 0.59 -25.46 8.38
N THR A 17 0.44 -26.14 9.50
CA THR A 17 1.54 -26.46 10.43
C THR A 17 2.60 -27.32 9.75
N LEU A 18 2.18 -28.36 8.99
CA LEU A 18 3.10 -29.21 8.26
C LEU A 18 3.89 -28.44 7.20
N VAL A 19 3.19 -27.57 6.43
CA VAL A 19 3.83 -26.76 5.38
C VAL A 19 4.80 -25.74 6.00
N GLU A 20 4.46 -25.10 7.11
CA GLU A 20 5.35 -24.21 7.85
C GLU A 20 6.65 -24.92 8.28
N GLN A 21 6.53 -26.12 8.85
CA GLN A 21 7.69 -26.91 9.25
C GLN A 21 8.54 -27.34 8.05
N MET A 22 7.92 -27.71 6.96
CA MET A 22 8.61 -28.04 5.70
C MET A 22 9.40 -26.85 5.16
N VAL A 23 8.78 -25.65 5.08
CA VAL A 23 9.45 -24.43 4.64
C VAL A 23 10.62 -24.10 5.55
N HIS A 24 10.43 -24.11 6.86
CA HIS A 24 11.49 -23.91 7.83
C HIS A 24 12.66 -24.88 7.62
N TYR A 25 12.37 -26.18 7.47
CA TYR A 25 13.39 -27.21 7.24
C TYR A 25 14.17 -26.97 5.95
N ILE A 26 13.47 -26.72 4.84
CA ILE A 26 14.11 -26.48 3.54
C ILE A 26 15.05 -25.28 3.60
N PHE A 27 14.59 -24.14 4.13
CA PHE A 27 15.40 -22.93 4.22
C PHE A 27 16.62 -23.11 5.15
N LYS A 28 16.44 -23.82 6.24
CA LYS A 28 17.52 -24.11 7.19
C LYS A 28 18.60 -25.01 6.59
N GLU A 29 18.20 -26.10 5.95
CA GLU A 29 19.14 -27.07 5.38
C GLU A 29 19.83 -26.59 4.10
N THR A 30 19.15 -25.76 3.30
CA THR A 30 19.70 -25.31 2.02
C THR A 30 20.44 -23.98 2.08
N LEU A 31 19.96 -23.06 2.90
CA LEU A 31 20.45 -21.67 2.96
C LEU A 31 21.01 -21.29 4.34
N GLY A 32 20.90 -22.16 5.36
CA GLY A 32 21.26 -21.82 6.73
C GLY A 32 20.35 -20.75 7.37
N HIS A 33 19.21 -20.47 6.76
CA HIS A 33 18.28 -19.44 7.22
C HIS A 33 17.18 -20.04 8.10
N ASP A 34 17.05 -19.52 9.31
CA ASP A 34 16.08 -19.98 10.29
C ASP A 34 14.76 -19.20 10.17
N VAL A 35 13.83 -19.73 9.38
CA VAL A 35 12.49 -19.14 9.24
C VAL A 35 11.74 -19.21 10.57
N LYS A 36 11.31 -18.09 11.10
CA LYS A 36 10.56 -18.02 12.36
C LYS A 36 9.18 -18.66 12.20
N LEU A 37 8.81 -19.50 13.16
CA LEU A 37 7.48 -20.12 13.24
C LEU A 37 6.70 -19.59 14.46
N PRO A 38 5.35 -19.51 14.40
CA PRO A 38 4.53 -19.73 13.21
C PRO A 38 4.74 -18.62 12.17
N ILE A 39 4.57 -18.94 10.88
CA ILE A 39 4.57 -17.92 9.81
C ILE A 39 3.34 -17.03 10.02
N HIS A 40 3.51 -15.71 9.82
CA HIS A 40 2.43 -14.75 9.98
C HIS A 40 1.26 -15.08 9.04
N ARG A 41 0.05 -15.16 9.61
CA ARG A 41 -1.19 -15.46 8.88
C ARG A 41 -2.05 -14.23 8.78
N MET A 42 -2.62 -14.01 7.61
CA MET A 42 -3.57 -12.93 7.37
C MET A 42 -4.69 -13.42 6.44
N THR A 43 -5.83 -12.78 6.52
CA THR A 43 -6.92 -13.04 5.56
C THR A 43 -6.60 -12.40 4.22
N TRP A 44 -7.23 -12.89 3.16
CA TRP A 44 -7.11 -12.29 1.83
C TRP A 44 -7.57 -10.83 1.85
N ASP A 45 -8.72 -10.54 2.47
CA ASP A 45 -9.24 -9.18 2.59
C ASP A 45 -8.22 -8.24 3.27
N TYR A 46 -7.61 -8.71 4.37
CA TYR A 46 -6.58 -7.92 5.06
C TYR A 46 -5.37 -7.64 4.16
N ALA A 47 -4.90 -8.65 3.42
CA ALA A 47 -3.77 -8.50 2.51
C ALA A 47 -4.07 -7.49 1.39
N MET A 48 -5.24 -7.59 0.76
CA MET A 48 -5.67 -6.68 -0.30
C MET A 48 -5.88 -5.25 0.21
N GLU A 49 -6.59 -5.09 1.33
CA GLU A 49 -6.90 -3.78 1.89
C GLU A 49 -5.67 -3.01 2.39
N ASN A 50 -4.63 -3.71 2.86
CA ASN A 50 -3.44 -3.09 3.43
C ASN A 50 -2.23 -3.06 2.48
N TYR A 51 -2.18 -3.94 1.47
CA TYR A 51 -0.99 -4.09 0.62
C TYR A 51 -1.31 -4.20 -0.87
N GLY A 52 -2.58 -4.34 -1.24
CA GLY A 52 -3.00 -4.49 -2.64
C GLY A 52 -2.62 -5.81 -3.30
N SER A 53 -2.11 -6.77 -2.54
CA SER A 53 -1.61 -8.04 -3.05
C SER A 53 -1.93 -9.19 -2.08
N ASP A 54 -2.25 -10.36 -2.60
CA ASP A 54 -2.37 -11.59 -1.82
C ASP A 54 -1.01 -12.22 -1.43
N LYS A 55 0.09 -11.59 -1.86
CA LYS A 55 1.48 -11.98 -1.59
C LYS A 55 2.32 -10.78 -1.17
N PRO A 56 1.95 -10.07 -0.09
CA PRO A 56 2.62 -8.85 0.31
C PRO A 56 4.06 -9.10 0.73
N ASP A 57 4.97 -8.20 0.35
CA ASP A 57 6.32 -8.17 0.91
C ASP A 57 6.30 -7.40 2.24
N LEU A 58 6.46 -8.14 3.34
CA LEU A 58 6.43 -7.56 4.69
C LEU A 58 7.80 -7.10 5.20
N ARG A 59 8.83 -7.07 4.35
CA ARG A 59 10.18 -6.64 4.74
C ARG A 59 10.29 -5.12 4.91
N PHE A 60 9.34 -4.38 4.36
CA PHE A 60 9.19 -2.93 4.55
C PHE A 60 7.75 -2.61 4.95
N ASP A 61 7.58 -1.58 5.78
CA ASP A 61 6.27 -1.18 6.31
C ASP A 61 5.68 -0.04 5.48
N MET A 62 4.95 -0.40 4.42
CA MET A 62 4.30 0.54 3.51
C MET A 62 2.84 0.13 3.28
N LYS A 63 2.07 0.19 4.37
CA LYS A 63 0.64 -0.15 4.32
C LYS A 63 -0.18 0.96 3.68
N PHE A 64 -1.26 0.54 3.03
CA PHE A 64 -2.28 1.48 2.57
C PHE A 64 -3.04 2.07 3.74
N THR A 65 -3.29 3.36 3.66
CA THR A 65 -4.20 4.08 4.56
C THR A 65 -5.39 4.57 3.74
N ASP A 66 -6.60 4.20 4.17
CA ASP A 66 -7.82 4.74 3.57
C ASP A 66 -8.04 6.17 4.08
N VAL A 67 -8.05 7.12 3.17
CA VAL A 67 -8.24 8.55 3.47
C VAL A 67 -9.54 9.09 2.89
N THR A 68 -10.41 8.22 2.38
CA THR A 68 -11.66 8.58 1.70
C THR A 68 -12.51 9.54 2.53
N GLU A 69 -12.75 9.22 3.80
CA GLU A 69 -13.56 10.05 4.70
C GLU A 69 -12.90 11.39 5.04
N LEU A 70 -11.56 11.44 5.03
CA LEU A 70 -10.80 12.65 5.35
C LEU A 70 -10.88 13.69 4.21
N VAL A 71 -11.09 13.23 2.97
CA VAL A 71 -11.11 14.09 1.78
C VAL A 71 -12.46 14.12 1.07
N LYS A 72 -13.52 13.64 1.72
CA LYS A 72 -14.86 13.53 1.10
C LYS A 72 -15.49 14.86 0.71
N ASP A 73 -15.18 15.92 1.45
CA ASP A 73 -15.71 17.27 1.23
C ASP A 73 -14.74 18.21 0.50
N THR A 74 -13.69 17.64 -0.10
CA THR A 74 -12.63 18.37 -0.78
C THR A 74 -13.12 19.10 -2.04
N ASP A 75 -12.48 20.22 -2.37
CA ASP A 75 -12.65 20.91 -3.66
C ASP A 75 -11.82 20.28 -4.79
N PHE A 76 -11.01 19.25 -4.49
CA PHE A 76 -10.27 18.52 -5.51
C PHE A 76 -11.20 17.61 -6.32
N LYS A 77 -11.60 18.06 -7.48
CA LYS A 77 -12.63 17.40 -8.33
C LYS A 77 -12.35 15.93 -8.63
N VAL A 78 -11.08 15.53 -8.70
CA VAL A 78 -10.69 14.14 -8.97
C VAL A 78 -11.14 13.24 -7.83
N PHE A 79 -10.81 13.60 -6.58
CA PHE A 79 -11.22 12.83 -5.40
C PHE A 79 -12.72 12.89 -5.21
N ARG A 80 -13.29 14.09 -5.28
CA ARG A 80 -14.74 14.29 -5.14
C ARG A 80 -15.54 13.42 -6.09
N SER A 81 -15.20 13.44 -7.39
CA SER A 81 -15.91 12.64 -8.40
C SER A 81 -15.83 11.14 -8.13
N VAL A 82 -14.71 10.65 -7.65
CA VAL A 82 -14.54 9.23 -7.31
C VAL A 82 -15.39 8.87 -6.10
N ILE A 83 -15.35 9.69 -5.05
CA ILE A 83 -16.10 9.45 -3.81
C ILE A 83 -17.62 9.53 -4.06
N ASP A 84 -18.09 10.52 -4.80
CA ASP A 84 -19.51 10.68 -5.17
C ASP A 84 -20.04 9.46 -5.98
N ASN A 85 -19.17 8.71 -6.65
CA ASN A 85 -19.48 7.47 -7.34
C ASN A 85 -19.26 6.20 -6.48
N GLY A 86 -19.07 6.35 -5.18
CA GLY A 86 -18.87 5.23 -4.26
C GLY A 86 -17.49 4.60 -4.32
N GLY A 87 -16.50 5.31 -4.89
CA GLY A 87 -15.11 4.89 -4.93
C GLY A 87 -14.35 5.25 -3.65
N GLN A 88 -13.05 4.97 -3.65
CA GLN A 88 -12.17 5.15 -2.51
C GLN A 88 -10.90 5.94 -2.87
N VAL A 89 -10.30 6.56 -1.87
CA VAL A 89 -8.98 7.19 -1.95
C VAL A 89 -8.08 6.53 -0.93
N LYS A 90 -7.04 5.84 -1.41
CA LYS A 90 -6.02 5.25 -0.55
C LYS A 90 -4.68 5.92 -0.76
N ALA A 91 -3.87 5.87 0.28
CA ALA A 91 -2.57 6.51 0.32
C ALA A 91 -1.51 5.57 0.88
N ILE A 92 -0.25 5.83 0.50
CA ILE A 92 0.94 5.26 1.11
C ILE A 92 1.89 6.37 1.52
N ASN A 93 2.69 6.09 2.55
CA ASN A 93 3.78 6.96 3.00
C ASN A 93 5.12 6.30 2.67
N VAL A 94 5.88 6.91 1.79
CA VAL A 94 7.26 6.51 1.48
C VAL A 94 8.19 7.29 2.38
N LYS A 95 8.63 6.66 3.45
CA LYS A 95 9.46 7.28 4.49
C LYS A 95 10.80 7.76 3.93
N GLY A 96 11.12 9.02 4.19
CA GLY A 96 12.43 9.60 3.88
C GLY A 96 12.70 9.89 2.40
N ASP A 97 11.72 9.82 1.50
CA ASP A 97 11.91 9.94 0.04
C ASP A 97 11.40 11.26 -0.56
N ALA A 98 11.26 12.32 0.26
CA ALA A 98 10.85 13.63 -0.23
C ALA A 98 11.81 14.23 -1.28
N ASP A 99 13.07 13.80 -1.28
CA ASP A 99 14.11 14.29 -2.19
C ASP A 99 14.06 13.64 -3.59
N ILE A 100 13.10 12.73 -3.85
CA ILE A 100 12.95 12.11 -5.18
C ILE A 100 13.01 13.15 -6.29
N PRO A 101 13.84 12.95 -7.36
CA PRO A 101 13.92 13.87 -8.46
C PRO A 101 12.59 14.06 -9.19
N ARG A 102 12.30 15.26 -9.65
CA ARG A 102 11.06 15.56 -10.38
C ARG A 102 10.82 14.63 -11.56
N ARG A 103 11.89 14.28 -12.29
CA ARG A 103 11.81 13.37 -13.44
C ARG A 103 11.34 11.97 -13.04
N GLU A 104 11.80 11.46 -11.91
CA GLU A 104 11.39 10.14 -11.40
C GLU A 104 9.95 10.17 -10.94
N LEU A 105 9.56 11.23 -10.22
CA LEU A 105 8.17 11.44 -9.81
C LEU A 105 7.21 11.51 -11.01
N ASP A 106 7.57 12.25 -12.07
CA ASP A 106 6.78 12.31 -13.29
C ASP A 106 6.73 10.94 -14.00
N GLY A 107 7.81 10.16 -13.93
CA GLY A 107 7.85 8.78 -14.41
C GLY A 107 6.90 7.85 -13.66
N LEU A 108 6.78 8.00 -12.33
CA LEU A 108 5.81 7.25 -11.52
C LEU A 108 4.37 7.61 -11.88
N VAL A 109 4.10 8.91 -12.11
CA VAL A 109 2.77 9.37 -12.55
C VAL A 109 2.37 8.75 -13.89
N GLU A 110 3.32 8.58 -14.81
CA GLU A 110 3.10 7.88 -16.08
C GLU A 110 2.92 6.36 -15.88
N TYR A 111 3.78 5.77 -15.04
CA TYR A 111 3.79 4.34 -14.76
C TYR A 111 2.46 3.82 -14.22
N VAL A 112 1.82 4.53 -13.30
CA VAL A 112 0.54 4.10 -12.70
C VAL A 112 -0.61 4.01 -13.71
N SER A 113 -0.49 4.66 -14.86
CA SER A 113 -1.48 4.56 -15.94
C SER A 113 -1.61 3.14 -16.51
N HIS A 114 -0.55 2.34 -16.44
CA HIS A 114 -0.54 0.94 -16.87
C HIS A 114 -1.46 0.06 -16.02
N TYR A 115 -1.72 0.46 -14.77
CA TYR A 115 -2.65 -0.20 -13.85
C TYR A 115 -4.07 0.37 -13.89
N GLY A 116 -4.33 1.29 -14.81
CA GLY A 116 -5.64 1.91 -15.02
C GLY A 116 -5.94 3.10 -14.12
N ALA A 117 -4.98 3.56 -13.33
CA ALA A 117 -5.13 4.79 -12.55
C ALA A 117 -5.15 6.01 -13.50
N LYS A 118 -6.05 6.96 -13.22
CA LYS A 118 -6.16 8.21 -14.00
C LYS A 118 -5.11 9.24 -13.61
N GLY A 119 -4.34 8.98 -12.56
CA GLY A 119 -3.26 9.83 -12.05
C GLY A 119 -2.78 9.36 -10.69
N LEU A 120 -1.65 9.94 -10.28
CA LEU A 120 -1.03 9.75 -8.97
C LEU A 120 -0.93 11.11 -8.29
N ALA A 121 -1.68 11.30 -7.22
CA ALA A 121 -1.55 12.49 -6.40
C ALA A 121 -0.38 12.30 -5.44
N TRP A 122 0.39 13.35 -5.20
CA TRP A 122 1.57 13.25 -4.36
C TRP A 122 1.80 14.51 -3.52
N THR A 123 2.44 14.34 -2.37
CA THR A 123 2.95 15.41 -1.51
C THR A 123 4.33 15.07 -1.02
N LYS A 124 5.27 15.97 -1.20
CA LYS A 124 6.61 15.96 -0.57
C LYS A 124 6.59 16.80 0.69
N LEU A 125 7.02 16.25 1.79
CA LEU A 125 7.22 16.94 3.04
C LEU A 125 8.72 17.20 3.21
N ASN A 126 9.19 18.40 2.85
CA ASN A 126 10.61 18.70 2.88
C ASN A 126 11.15 18.73 4.32
N GLN A 127 12.46 18.51 4.48
CA GLN A 127 13.14 18.52 5.78
C GLN A 127 13.03 19.87 6.52
N ASP A 128 12.90 20.97 5.80
CA ASP A 128 12.76 22.33 6.34
C ASP A 128 11.32 22.66 6.82
N GLY A 129 10.40 21.68 6.74
CA GLY A 129 8.99 21.84 7.09
C GLY A 129 8.13 22.44 5.98
N SER A 130 8.71 22.79 4.84
CA SER A 130 7.93 23.18 3.66
C SER A 130 7.33 21.95 2.97
N SER A 131 6.29 22.14 2.17
CA SER A 131 5.72 21.06 1.37
C SER A 131 5.53 21.48 -0.09
N SER A 132 5.58 20.51 -0.98
CA SER A 132 5.10 20.67 -2.35
C SER A 132 4.17 19.52 -2.71
N SER A 133 3.05 19.84 -3.36
CA SER A 133 2.00 18.86 -3.62
C SER A 133 1.30 19.14 -4.95
N SER A 134 0.83 18.06 -5.58
CA SER A 134 0.02 18.13 -6.79
C SER A 134 -1.46 18.44 -6.50
N TYR A 135 -1.93 18.29 -5.27
CA TYR A 135 -3.35 18.36 -4.94
C TYR A 135 -3.70 19.17 -3.68
N GLU A 136 -2.80 19.33 -2.70
CA GLU A 136 -3.12 19.95 -1.39
C GLU A 136 -3.68 21.38 -1.48
N LYS A 137 -3.35 22.12 -2.53
CA LYS A 137 -3.93 23.46 -2.77
C LYS A 137 -5.45 23.48 -2.96
N PHE A 138 -6.06 22.30 -3.16
CA PHE A 138 -7.51 22.13 -3.29
C PHE A 138 -8.14 21.54 -2.03
N LEU A 139 -7.34 21.20 -1.03
CA LEU A 139 -7.79 20.70 0.26
C LEU A 139 -7.91 21.87 1.25
N LYS A 140 -8.83 21.73 2.19
CA LYS A 140 -8.83 22.55 3.40
C LYS A 140 -7.64 22.16 4.27
N GLU A 141 -7.18 23.08 5.11
CA GLU A 141 -6.05 22.83 6.01
C GLU A 141 -6.29 21.62 6.92
N GLU A 142 -7.52 21.47 7.42
CA GLU A 142 -7.93 20.33 8.26
C GLU A 142 -7.87 19.00 7.51
N GLU A 143 -8.26 18.97 6.23
CA GLU A 143 -8.22 17.78 5.39
C GLU A 143 -6.76 17.36 5.12
N ALA A 144 -5.90 18.30 4.75
CA ALA A 144 -4.48 18.04 4.52
C ALA A 144 -3.77 17.57 5.81
N ALA A 145 -4.04 18.23 6.93
CA ALA A 145 -3.52 17.81 8.24
C ALA A 145 -4.02 16.41 8.64
N GLY A 146 -5.30 16.11 8.40
CA GLY A 146 -5.90 14.80 8.64
C GLY A 146 -5.22 13.69 7.84
N VAL A 147 -4.97 13.91 6.55
CA VAL A 147 -4.26 12.97 5.67
C VAL A 147 -2.85 12.71 6.18
N ARG A 148 -2.09 13.77 6.50
CA ARG A 148 -0.73 13.65 7.03
C ARG A 148 -0.70 12.90 8.36
N SER A 149 -1.64 13.18 9.26
CA SER A 149 -1.76 12.51 10.55
C SER A 149 -2.10 11.02 10.39
N ALA A 150 -3.05 10.68 9.50
CA ALA A 150 -3.46 9.30 9.26
C ALA A 150 -2.32 8.45 8.65
N LEU A 151 -1.42 9.07 7.89
CA LEU A 151 -0.24 8.45 7.30
C LEU A 151 1.00 8.47 8.22
N GLU A 152 0.87 9.01 9.45
CA GLU A 152 2.01 9.21 10.35
C GLU A 152 3.20 9.89 9.64
N ALA A 153 2.87 10.91 8.83
CA ALA A 153 3.83 11.54 7.95
C ALA A 153 4.72 12.54 8.70
N GLU A 154 6.01 12.48 8.42
CA GLU A 154 7.05 13.33 9.00
C GLU A 154 7.77 14.14 7.92
N ASN A 155 8.56 15.14 8.34
CA ASN A 155 9.41 15.88 7.41
C ASN A 155 10.43 14.92 6.78
N GLY A 156 10.56 14.99 5.47
CA GLY A 156 11.38 14.08 4.67
C GLY A 156 10.57 12.99 3.96
N ASP A 157 9.29 12.83 4.27
CA ASP A 157 8.45 11.78 3.68
C ASP A 157 7.82 12.21 2.35
N LEU A 158 7.51 11.22 1.52
CA LEU A 158 6.76 11.35 0.28
C LEU A 158 5.45 10.59 0.38
N LEU A 159 4.35 11.27 0.16
CA LEU A 159 3.01 10.69 0.18
C LEU A 159 2.50 10.48 -1.24
N PHE A 160 1.95 9.30 -1.52
CA PHE A 160 1.22 9.02 -2.75
C PHE A 160 -0.24 8.68 -2.44
N LEU A 161 -1.14 9.18 -3.28
CA LEU A 161 -2.57 8.91 -3.17
C LEU A 161 -3.14 8.51 -4.53
N VAL A 162 -3.98 7.49 -4.51
CA VAL A 162 -4.72 7.03 -5.69
C VAL A 162 -6.21 7.00 -5.37
N ALA A 163 -7.00 7.48 -6.31
CA ALA A 163 -8.46 7.49 -6.22
C ALA A 163 -9.06 6.71 -7.38
N SER A 164 -9.96 5.77 -7.09
CA SER A 164 -10.73 5.06 -8.11
C SER A 164 -12.05 4.55 -7.56
N ASP A 165 -13.07 4.48 -8.44
CA ASP A 165 -14.34 3.80 -8.21
C ASP A 165 -14.21 2.26 -8.36
N LYS A 166 -13.05 1.78 -8.79
CA LYS A 166 -12.70 0.36 -8.91
C LYS A 166 -11.63 0.02 -7.88
N PRO A 167 -11.95 -0.72 -6.80
CA PRO A 167 -10.96 -1.07 -5.76
C PRO A 167 -9.70 -1.74 -6.32
N GLN A 168 -9.85 -2.62 -7.32
CA GLN A 168 -8.72 -3.31 -7.93
C GLN A 168 -7.69 -2.34 -8.54
N VAL A 169 -8.15 -1.23 -9.15
CA VAL A 169 -7.23 -0.22 -9.69
C VAL A 169 -6.39 0.43 -8.59
N VAL A 170 -7.00 0.69 -7.42
CA VAL A 170 -6.27 1.23 -6.27
C VAL A 170 -5.24 0.23 -5.76
N PHE A 171 -5.64 -1.04 -5.63
CA PHE A 171 -4.78 -2.13 -5.17
C PHE A 171 -3.60 -2.36 -6.12
N ASP A 172 -3.85 -2.52 -7.41
CA ASP A 172 -2.82 -2.78 -8.41
C ASP A 172 -1.86 -1.58 -8.60
N THR A 173 -2.32 -0.37 -8.27
CA THR A 173 -1.53 0.85 -8.47
C THR A 173 -0.59 1.14 -7.30
N LEU A 174 -1.05 0.91 -6.06
CA LEU A 174 -0.27 1.18 -4.85
C LEU A 174 0.51 -0.05 -4.37
N GLY A 175 0.05 -1.28 -4.68
CA GLY A 175 0.71 -2.55 -4.36
C GLY A 175 1.80 -2.89 -5.36
#